data_cf814faaf6004b850bc6e1564159a5a9
#
_entry.id   cf814faaf6004b850bc6e1564159a5a9
#
_cell.length_a   1.000
_cell.length_b   1.000
_cell.length_c   1.000
_cell.angle_alpha   90.00
_cell.angle_beta   90.00
_cell.angle_gamma   90.00
#
_symmetry.space_group_name_H-M   'P 1'
#
loop_
_entity.id
_entity.type
_entity.pdbx_description
1 polymer ?
#
loop_
_entity_poly.entity_id
_entity_poly.type
_entity_poly.pdbx_seq_one_letter_code
_entity_poly.pdbx_strand_id
1 'polypeptide(L)'
;FYSMFGFQRIGDLAWAAADQRARGFLLGATAGRTTLNGEGLQHEDGHSHVLASVIPNCVSYDPTYGYELAVIVHDGLRRMVEAQEDVFYYLTVMNENYEHPSMPEGVEQGIVKGMYLLRESKSKAKARVQLMGSGTILREVEAAAELLEKDWGVAADVWSATSFTELRRDGLAAERWNLLHPEDKPRTPYVTQALAKR
;
A
#
# COMPACT_ATOMS: atom_id res chain seq x y z
N PHE A 1 11.04 -14.53 2.57
CA PHE A 1 10.13 -15.61 2.98
C PHE A 1 8.80 -15.48 2.24
N TYR A 2 7.97 -16.53 2.26
CA TYR A 2 6.59 -16.44 1.77
C TYR A 2 5.80 -15.42 2.60
N SER A 3 5.08 -14.54 1.95
CA SER A 3 4.45 -13.40 2.62
C SER A 3 3.49 -13.81 3.75
N MET A 4 2.43 -14.51 3.44
CA MET A 4 1.43 -14.93 4.42
C MET A 4 1.95 -16.03 5.35
N PHE A 5 2.37 -17.14 4.76
CA PHE A 5 2.85 -18.31 5.45
C PHE A 5 4.11 -18.03 6.29
N GLY A 6 5.05 -17.26 5.75
CA GLY A 6 6.26 -16.86 6.47
C GLY A 6 5.94 -15.94 7.62
N PHE A 7 5.12 -14.90 7.42
CA PHE A 7 4.78 -13.94 8.46
C PHE A 7 4.08 -14.61 9.66
N GLN A 8 3.20 -15.56 9.41
CA GLN A 8 2.57 -16.35 10.48
C GLN A 8 3.59 -17.11 11.33
N ARG A 9 4.68 -17.59 10.71
CA ARG A 9 5.71 -18.36 11.42
C ARG A 9 6.76 -17.52 12.12
N ILE A 10 7.01 -16.31 11.63
CA ILE A 10 8.01 -15.40 12.21
C ILE A 10 7.38 -14.31 13.10
N GLY A 11 6.08 -14.37 13.36
CA GLY A 11 5.36 -13.33 14.09
C GLY A 11 6.05 -12.92 15.39
N ASP A 12 6.38 -13.87 16.24
CA ASP A 12 7.10 -13.63 17.50
C ASP A 12 8.47 -12.98 17.29
N LEU A 13 9.19 -13.40 16.25
CA LEU A 13 10.48 -12.81 15.91
C LEU A 13 10.34 -11.39 15.37
N ALA A 14 9.26 -11.10 14.65
CA ALA A 14 8.96 -9.73 14.20
C ALA A 14 8.67 -8.80 15.40
N TRP A 15 7.92 -9.29 16.40
CA TRP A 15 7.71 -8.57 17.66
C TRP A 15 9.02 -8.40 18.44
N ALA A 16 9.85 -9.43 18.54
CA ALA A 16 11.15 -9.33 19.18
C ALA A 16 12.08 -8.34 18.49
N ALA A 17 12.06 -8.29 17.15
CA ALA A 17 12.79 -7.29 16.38
C ALA A 17 12.28 -5.87 16.66
N ALA A 18 10.96 -5.70 16.79
CA ALA A 18 10.34 -4.44 17.16
C ALA A 18 10.81 -3.95 18.55
N ASP A 19 10.75 -4.81 19.55
CA ASP A 19 11.19 -4.50 20.93
C ASP A 19 12.67 -4.13 21.01
N GLN A 20 13.49 -4.79 20.20
CA GLN A 20 14.93 -4.50 20.10
C GLN A 20 15.24 -3.28 19.24
N ARG A 21 14.24 -2.61 18.68
CA ARG A 21 14.39 -1.49 17.73
C ARG A 21 15.28 -1.85 16.54
N ALA A 22 15.15 -3.08 16.06
CA ALA A 22 15.85 -3.52 14.86
C ALA A 22 15.37 -2.71 13.65
N ARG A 23 16.29 -2.44 12.75
CA ARG A 23 16.02 -1.70 11.50
C ARG A 23 16.30 -2.57 10.31
N GLY A 24 15.45 -2.55 9.32
CA GLY A 24 15.62 -3.36 8.13
C GLY A 24 14.31 -3.58 7.37
N PHE A 25 14.40 -4.44 6.36
CA PHE A 25 13.29 -4.78 5.50
C PHE A 25 13.00 -6.29 5.60
N LEU A 26 11.79 -6.64 5.99
CA LEU A 26 11.24 -7.97 5.85
C LEU A 26 10.58 -8.06 4.47
N LEU A 27 11.08 -8.94 3.61
CA LEU A 27 10.53 -9.14 2.27
C LEU A 27 9.65 -10.39 2.25
N GLY A 28 8.35 -10.19 2.15
CA GLY A 28 7.37 -11.24 1.90
C GLY A 28 7.30 -11.52 0.41
N ALA A 29 8.11 -12.47 -0.06
CA ALA A 29 8.14 -12.86 -1.46
C ALA A 29 6.98 -13.78 -1.81
N THR A 30 6.71 -13.93 -3.12
CA THR A 30 5.57 -14.71 -3.62
C THR A 30 4.24 -14.32 -2.96
N ALA A 31 4.02 -13.02 -2.80
CA ALA A 31 2.74 -12.47 -2.33
C ALA A 31 1.64 -12.65 -3.40
N GLY A 32 1.69 -13.79 -4.12
CA GLY A 32 0.82 -14.04 -5.25
C GLY A 32 -0.63 -14.21 -4.82
N ARG A 33 -1.46 -13.38 -5.37
CA ARG A 33 -2.92 -13.50 -5.31
C ARG A 33 -3.48 -14.05 -6.62
N THR A 34 -2.66 -14.05 -7.66
CA THR A 34 -3.02 -14.38 -9.03
C THR A 34 -2.15 -15.46 -9.66
N THR A 35 -0.99 -15.78 -9.11
CA THR A 35 0.05 -16.60 -9.74
C THR A 35 0.43 -17.89 -9.02
N LEU A 36 -0.16 -18.17 -7.87
CA LEU A 36 0.11 -19.39 -7.08
C LEU A 36 -0.83 -20.54 -7.47
N ASN A 37 -0.68 -21.04 -8.68
CA ASN A 37 -1.45 -22.19 -9.15
C ASN A 37 -1.01 -23.49 -8.45
N GLY A 38 -1.98 -24.22 -7.90
CA GLY A 38 -1.73 -25.48 -7.20
C GLY A 38 -1.19 -25.37 -5.79
N GLU A 39 -1.05 -24.16 -5.28
CA GLU A 39 -0.65 -23.90 -3.89
C GLU A 39 -1.85 -23.98 -2.95
N GLY A 40 -1.59 -24.30 -1.68
CA GLY A 40 -2.63 -24.27 -0.64
C GLY A 40 -2.92 -22.84 -0.16
N LEU A 41 -4.05 -22.66 0.51
CA LEU A 41 -4.51 -21.37 1.06
C LEU A 41 -3.45 -20.67 1.92
N GLN A 42 -2.58 -21.40 2.58
CA GLN A 42 -1.51 -20.84 3.41
C GLN A 42 -0.47 -20.06 2.61
N HIS A 43 -0.40 -20.23 1.30
CA HIS A 43 0.51 -19.48 0.42
C HIS A 43 -0.17 -18.28 -0.24
N GLU A 44 -1.49 -18.25 -0.25
CA GLU A 44 -2.26 -17.14 -0.83
C GLU A 44 -2.35 -15.98 0.17
N ASP A 45 -1.68 -14.88 -0.15
CA ASP A 45 -1.63 -13.73 0.76
C ASP A 45 -2.91 -12.90 0.69
N GLY A 46 -3.73 -13.02 1.73
CA GLY A 46 -4.91 -12.18 1.90
C GLY A 46 -4.80 -11.19 3.07
N HIS A 47 -3.90 -11.43 4.04
CA HIS A 47 -3.91 -10.66 5.27
C HIS A 47 -2.56 -10.54 6.00
N SER A 48 -1.43 -10.79 5.35
CA SER A 48 -0.11 -10.63 5.99
C SER A 48 0.11 -9.19 6.49
N HIS A 49 -0.36 -8.20 5.74
CA HIS A 49 -0.31 -6.79 6.15
C HIS A 49 -1.17 -6.49 7.37
N VAL A 50 -2.27 -7.21 7.58
CA VAL A 50 -3.08 -7.09 8.81
C VAL A 50 -2.28 -7.55 10.01
N LEU A 51 -1.55 -8.68 9.89
CA LEU A 51 -0.63 -9.16 10.93
C LEU A 51 0.50 -8.16 11.20
N ALA A 52 1.10 -7.60 10.15
CA ALA A 52 2.13 -6.59 10.29
C ALA A 52 1.62 -5.30 10.97
N SER A 53 0.36 -4.91 10.69
CA SER A 53 -0.22 -3.65 11.17
C SER A 53 -0.42 -3.56 12.67
N VAL A 54 -0.40 -4.71 13.39
CA VAL A 54 -0.53 -4.72 14.85
C VAL A 54 0.79 -4.44 15.57
N ILE A 55 1.91 -4.51 14.86
CA ILE A 55 3.24 -4.19 15.40
C ILE A 55 3.47 -2.68 15.26
N PRO A 56 3.62 -1.92 16.36
CA PRO A 56 3.54 -0.46 16.34
C PRO A 56 4.57 0.24 15.44
N ASN A 57 5.80 -0.26 15.39
CA ASN A 57 6.90 0.29 14.60
C ASN A 57 7.17 -0.47 13.30
N CYS A 58 6.28 -1.38 12.89
CA CYS A 58 6.32 -2.02 11.58
C CYS A 58 5.54 -1.19 10.57
N VAL A 59 6.22 -0.73 9.52
CA VAL A 59 5.63 0.00 8.39
C VAL A 59 5.50 -0.96 7.22
N SER A 60 4.30 -1.14 6.67
CA SER A 60 4.10 -2.18 5.67
C SER A 60 3.52 -1.67 4.35
N TYR A 61 4.05 -2.17 3.22
CA TYR A 61 3.66 -1.78 1.88
C TYR A 61 3.48 -2.98 0.96
N ASP A 62 2.56 -2.82 0.01
CA ASP A 62 2.25 -3.81 -1.03
C ASP A 62 2.38 -3.14 -2.42
N PRO A 63 3.62 -2.84 -2.88
CA PRO A 63 3.85 -2.17 -4.14
C PRO A 63 3.49 -3.07 -5.33
N THR A 64 3.00 -2.45 -6.40
CA THR A 64 2.75 -3.09 -7.69
C THR A 64 3.95 -2.97 -8.62
N TYR A 65 4.50 -1.76 -8.74
CA TYR A 65 5.54 -1.44 -9.71
C TYR A 65 6.92 -1.27 -9.05
N GLY A 66 7.97 -1.56 -9.82
CA GLY A 66 9.36 -1.47 -9.34
C GLY A 66 9.75 -0.08 -8.85
N TYR A 67 9.23 0.98 -9.47
CA TYR A 67 9.48 2.35 -9.01
C TYR A 67 8.82 2.63 -7.64
N GLU A 68 7.65 2.06 -7.35
CA GLU A 68 7.03 2.19 -6.02
C GLU A 68 7.92 1.54 -4.96
N LEU A 69 8.40 0.32 -5.24
CA LEU A 69 9.33 -0.38 -4.35
C LEU A 69 10.60 0.44 -4.14
N ALA A 70 11.18 1.02 -5.19
CA ALA A 70 12.37 1.84 -5.09
C ALA A 70 12.18 3.08 -4.21
N VAL A 71 11.06 3.80 -4.39
CA VAL A 71 10.69 4.96 -3.56
C VAL A 71 10.51 4.57 -2.10
N ILE A 72 9.81 3.47 -1.83
CA ILE A 72 9.57 2.97 -0.47
C ILE A 72 10.88 2.57 0.21
N VAL A 73 11.75 1.84 -0.49
CA VAL A 73 13.06 1.43 0.06
C VAL A 73 13.94 2.65 0.31
N HIS A 74 13.97 3.62 -0.60
CA HIS A 74 14.73 4.86 -0.43
C HIS A 74 14.24 5.66 0.80
N ASP A 75 12.92 5.85 0.95
CA ASP A 75 12.35 6.51 2.13
C ASP A 75 12.63 5.72 3.42
N GLY A 76 12.52 4.40 3.36
CA GLY A 76 12.84 3.54 4.49
C GLY A 76 14.30 3.66 4.95
N LEU A 77 15.24 3.69 4.02
CA LEU A 77 16.66 3.92 4.33
C LEU A 77 16.86 5.29 4.97
N ARG A 78 16.26 6.34 4.41
CA ARG A 78 16.31 7.69 4.97
C ARG A 78 15.78 7.71 6.41
N ARG A 79 14.62 7.11 6.68
CA ARG A 79 14.02 7.07 8.02
C ARG A 79 14.86 6.27 9.00
N MET A 80 15.30 5.08 8.61
CA MET A 80 16.04 4.19 9.50
C MET A 80 17.49 4.60 9.72
N VAL A 81 18.18 5.09 8.68
CA VAL A 81 19.63 5.35 8.72
C VAL A 81 19.95 6.82 8.98
N GLU A 82 19.32 7.74 8.26
CA GLU A 82 19.59 9.17 8.41
C GLU A 82 18.83 9.78 9.60
N ALA A 83 17.50 9.60 9.62
CA ALA A 83 16.64 10.14 10.67
C ALA A 83 16.67 9.32 11.97
N GLN A 84 17.25 8.12 11.96
CA GLN A 84 17.35 7.23 13.12
C GLN A 84 15.99 6.91 13.78
N GLU A 85 14.91 6.90 12.95
CA GLU A 85 13.58 6.53 13.45
C GLU A 85 13.53 5.07 13.90
N ASP A 86 12.72 4.81 14.92
CA ASP A 86 12.45 3.47 15.42
C ASP A 86 11.36 2.81 14.58
N VAL A 87 11.73 2.39 13.39
CA VAL A 87 10.84 1.69 12.44
C VAL A 87 11.60 0.60 11.70
N PHE A 88 10.88 -0.44 11.29
CA PHE A 88 11.32 -1.42 10.30
C PHE A 88 10.18 -1.66 9.29
N TYR A 89 10.50 -2.26 8.16
CA TYR A 89 9.57 -2.36 7.04
C TYR A 89 9.20 -3.81 6.77
N TYR A 90 7.94 -4.03 6.41
CA TYR A 90 7.46 -5.24 5.78
C TYR A 90 6.95 -4.92 4.37
N LEU A 91 7.56 -5.53 3.36
CA LEU A 91 7.24 -5.30 1.95
C LEU A 91 6.82 -6.61 1.30
N THR A 92 5.67 -6.65 0.67
CA THR A 92 5.29 -7.77 -0.17
C THR A 92 5.83 -7.57 -1.58
N VAL A 93 6.42 -8.64 -2.14
CA VAL A 93 6.92 -8.66 -3.50
C VAL A 93 6.43 -9.92 -4.20
N MET A 94 6.29 -9.85 -5.51
CA MET A 94 5.70 -10.90 -6.34
C MET A 94 6.74 -11.60 -7.19
N ASN A 95 6.42 -12.80 -7.64
CA ASN A 95 7.23 -13.59 -8.55
C ASN A 95 6.68 -13.60 -9.99
N GLU A 96 5.72 -12.73 -10.30
CA GLU A 96 5.17 -12.57 -11.63
C GLU A 96 5.94 -11.50 -12.42
N ASN A 97 6.26 -11.81 -13.67
CA ASN A 97 6.87 -10.85 -14.59
C ASN A 97 5.79 -10.12 -15.37
N TYR A 98 5.80 -8.79 -15.31
CA TYR A 98 4.93 -7.91 -16.10
C TYR A 98 5.64 -6.58 -16.40
N GLU A 99 5.08 -5.82 -17.34
CA GLU A 99 5.64 -4.52 -17.70
C GLU A 99 5.50 -3.54 -16.54
N HIS A 100 6.59 -2.81 -16.29
CA HIS A 100 6.64 -1.73 -15.32
C HIS A 100 6.68 -0.40 -16.08
N PRO A 101 5.64 0.43 -15.99
CA PRO A 101 5.66 1.74 -16.62
C PRO A 101 6.68 2.66 -15.95
N SER A 102 7.02 3.77 -16.61
CA SER A 102 7.79 4.83 -15.98
C SER A 102 6.98 5.45 -14.83
N MET A 103 7.69 5.86 -13.78
CA MET A 103 7.06 6.55 -12.66
C MET A 103 6.44 7.87 -13.11
N PRO A 104 5.16 8.14 -12.80
CA PRO A 104 4.57 9.45 -13.03
C PRO A 104 5.30 10.54 -12.22
N GLU A 105 5.33 11.77 -12.71
CA GLU A 105 5.96 12.87 -12.01
C GLU A 105 5.21 13.24 -10.71
N GLY A 106 5.96 13.49 -9.64
CA GLY A 106 5.44 14.02 -8.38
C GLY A 106 4.61 13.07 -7.53
N VAL A 107 4.67 11.75 -7.81
CA VAL A 107 3.89 10.75 -7.06
C VAL A 107 4.62 10.19 -5.83
N GLU A 108 5.89 10.50 -5.62
CA GLU A 108 6.74 9.93 -4.57
C GLU A 108 6.11 10.07 -3.17
N GLN A 109 5.60 11.25 -2.86
CA GLN A 109 4.94 11.50 -1.58
C GLN A 109 3.64 10.70 -1.43
N GLY A 110 2.90 10.50 -2.51
CA GLY A 110 1.70 9.67 -2.52
C GLY A 110 2.05 8.19 -2.30
N ILE A 111 3.11 7.70 -2.94
CA ILE A 111 3.63 6.33 -2.73
C ILE A 111 3.94 6.09 -1.25
N VAL A 112 4.67 7.01 -0.62
CA VAL A 112 5.05 6.89 0.81
C VAL A 112 3.84 7.04 1.74
N LYS A 113 2.86 7.89 1.39
CA LYS A 113 1.63 8.07 2.18
C LYS A 113 0.61 6.94 2.02
N GLY A 114 0.86 6.00 1.12
CA GLY A 114 0.06 4.81 0.94
C GLY A 114 -0.88 4.80 -0.26
N MET A 115 -1.06 5.90 -1.01
CA MET A 115 -1.79 5.91 -2.28
C MET A 115 -1.46 7.13 -3.14
N TYR A 116 -1.59 6.97 -4.44
CA TYR A 116 -1.50 8.05 -5.42
C TYR A 116 -2.39 7.79 -6.63
N LEU A 117 -2.78 8.85 -7.34
CA LEU A 117 -3.53 8.73 -8.59
C LEU A 117 -2.59 8.22 -9.69
N LEU A 118 -2.81 6.98 -10.14
CA LEU A 118 -2.05 6.37 -11.21
C LEU A 118 -2.55 6.83 -12.58
N ARG A 119 -3.87 6.80 -12.78
CA ARG A 119 -4.51 7.16 -14.05
C ARG A 119 -5.82 7.89 -13.82
N GLU A 120 -5.94 9.10 -14.39
CA GLU A 120 -7.20 9.83 -14.46
C GLU A 120 -7.92 9.48 -15.75
N SER A 121 -9.21 9.16 -15.67
CA SER A 121 -10.03 8.93 -16.84
C SER A 121 -10.23 10.23 -17.62
N LYS A 122 -10.01 10.17 -18.92
CA LYS A 122 -10.31 11.26 -19.87
C LYS A 122 -11.75 11.24 -20.37
N SER A 123 -12.54 10.25 -19.97
CA SER A 123 -13.95 10.11 -20.35
C SER A 123 -14.77 11.26 -19.79
N LYS A 124 -15.72 11.77 -20.62
CA LYS A 124 -16.71 12.78 -20.23
C LYS A 124 -18.01 12.16 -19.71
N ALA A 125 -17.99 10.88 -19.37
CA ALA A 125 -19.13 10.18 -18.80
C ALA A 125 -19.64 10.90 -17.53
N LYS A 126 -20.97 10.92 -17.35
CA LYS A 126 -21.60 11.55 -16.18
C LYS A 126 -21.32 10.77 -14.89
N ALA A 127 -21.27 9.43 -15.01
CA ALA A 127 -20.93 8.56 -13.90
C ALA A 127 -19.40 8.42 -13.84
N ARG A 128 -18.83 8.62 -12.65
CA ARG A 128 -17.40 8.46 -12.39
C ARG A 128 -17.18 7.66 -11.12
N VAL A 129 -16.22 6.76 -11.14
CA VAL A 129 -15.84 5.95 -9.98
C VAL A 129 -14.35 6.10 -9.70
N GLN A 130 -13.99 5.90 -8.44
CA GLN A 130 -12.61 5.85 -7.98
C GLN A 130 -12.27 4.39 -7.67
N LEU A 131 -11.36 3.80 -8.43
CA LEU A 131 -10.92 2.42 -8.26
C LEU A 131 -9.56 2.40 -7.59
N MET A 132 -9.39 1.51 -6.61
CA MET A 132 -8.13 1.34 -5.87
C MET A 132 -7.65 -0.09 -5.99
N GLY A 133 -6.36 -0.28 -6.22
CA GLY A 133 -5.71 -1.58 -6.23
C GLY A 133 -4.35 -1.53 -5.56
N SER A 134 -3.89 -2.70 -5.11
CA SER A 134 -2.64 -2.89 -4.39
C SER A 134 -1.96 -4.17 -4.91
N GLY A 135 -0.64 -4.16 -5.00
CA GLY A 135 0.11 -5.31 -5.48
C GLY A 135 -0.36 -5.80 -6.85
N THR A 136 -0.40 -7.10 -7.09
CA THR A 136 -0.85 -7.69 -8.38
C THR A 136 -2.29 -7.33 -8.74
N ILE A 137 -3.14 -7.07 -7.75
CA ILE A 137 -4.56 -6.77 -7.98
C ILE A 137 -4.75 -5.41 -8.65
N LEU A 138 -3.78 -4.49 -8.57
CA LEU A 138 -3.87 -3.22 -9.30
C LEU A 138 -4.02 -3.43 -10.81
N ARG A 139 -3.39 -4.45 -11.39
CA ARG A 139 -3.52 -4.79 -12.82
C ARG A 139 -4.95 -5.19 -13.19
N GLU A 140 -5.62 -5.94 -12.31
CA GLU A 140 -7.02 -6.29 -12.48
C GLU A 140 -7.93 -5.06 -12.36
N VAL A 141 -7.57 -4.12 -11.49
CA VAL A 141 -8.26 -2.83 -11.36
C VAL A 141 -8.12 -1.98 -12.64
N GLU A 142 -6.93 -1.98 -13.26
CA GLU A 142 -6.73 -1.29 -14.54
C GLU A 142 -7.58 -1.90 -15.65
N ALA A 143 -7.61 -3.24 -15.75
CA ALA A 143 -8.47 -3.94 -16.70
C ALA A 143 -9.97 -3.67 -16.44
N ALA A 144 -10.38 -3.66 -15.16
CA ALA A 144 -11.75 -3.32 -14.79
C ALA A 144 -12.13 -1.88 -15.17
N ALA A 145 -11.21 -0.94 -15.02
CA ALA A 145 -11.43 0.45 -15.44
C ALA A 145 -11.67 0.57 -16.94
N GLU A 146 -10.91 -0.16 -17.75
CA GLU A 146 -11.10 -0.21 -19.21
C GLU A 146 -12.46 -0.80 -19.61
N LEU A 147 -12.86 -1.89 -18.95
CA LEU A 147 -14.18 -2.49 -19.17
C LEU A 147 -15.32 -1.56 -18.77
N LEU A 148 -15.22 -0.86 -17.64
CA LEU A 148 -16.21 0.11 -17.19
C LEU A 148 -16.37 1.25 -18.19
N GLU A 149 -15.29 1.78 -18.72
CA GLU A 149 -15.34 2.84 -19.72
C GLU A 149 -15.92 2.36 -21.05
N LYS A 150 -15.47 1.19 -21.52
CA LYS A 150 -15.85 0.65 -22.83
C LYS A 150 -17.29 0.12 -22.86
N ASP A 151 -17.66 -0.69 -21.89
CA ASP A 151 -18.88 -1.49 -21.94
C ASP A 151 -20.05 -0.83 -21.19
N TRP A 152 -19.74 0.06 -20.22
CA TRP A 152 -20.73 0.67 -19.34
C TRP A 152 -20.77 2.20 -19.40
N GLY A 153 -19.83 2.83 -20.09
CA GLY A 153 -19.77 4.28 -20.19
C GLY A 153 -19.56 4.99 -18.85
N VAL A 154 -18.84 4.35 -17.93
CA VAL A 154 -18.50 4.88 -16.61
C VAL A 154 -17.04 5.31 -16.62
N ALA A 155 -16.76 6.58 -16.33
CA ALA A 155 -15.39 7.06 -16.15
C ALA A 155 -14.76 6.43 -14.89
N ALA A 156 -13.55 5.89 -14.99
CA ALA A 156 -12.89 5.23 -13.88
C ALA A 156 -11.49 5.79 -13.66
N ASP A 157 -11.29 6.49 -12.55
CA ASP A 157 -9.97 6.91 -12.10
C ASP A 157 -9.32 5.76 -11.32
N VAL A 158 -8.04 5.48 -11.60
CA VAL A 158 -7.31 4.38 -10.98
C VAL A 158 -6.26 4.92 -10.02
N TRP A 159 -6.29 4.40 -8.80
CA TRP A 159 -5.34 4.71 -7.73
C TRP A 159 -4.52 3.48 -7.40
N SER A 160 -3.21 3.64 -7.33
CA SER A 160 -2.34 2.65 -6.71
C SER A 160 -2.34 2.88 -5.19
N ALA A 161 -2.83 1.89 -4.44
CA ALA A 161 -2.79 1.87 -3.00
C ALA A 161 -1.56 1.06 -2.55
N THR A 162 -0.45 1.74 -2.37
CA THR A 162 0.81 1.10 -1.97
C THR A 162 0.81 0.62 -0.51
N SER A 163 -0.07 1.18 0.33
CA SER A 163 -0.20 0.78 1.73
C SER A 163 -1.55 1.14 2.34
N PHE A 164 -2.46 0.19 2.40
CA PHE A 164 -3.70 0.37 3.17
C PHE A 164 -3.45 0.50 4.68
N THR A 165 -2.36 -0.07 5.18
CA THR A 165 -1.99 0.02 6.60
C THR A 165 -1.54 1.42 6.99
N GLU A 166 -0.77 2.11 6.15
CA GLU A 166 -0.37 3.49 6.41
C GLU A 166 -1.54 4.47 6.23
N LEU A 167 -2.43 4.23 5.25
CA LEU A 167 -3.68 5.01 5.14
C LEU A 167 -4.54 4.87 6.40
N ARG A 168 -4.67 3.65 6.94
CA ARG A 168 -5.37 3.40 8.20
C ARG A 168 -4.68 4.10 9.38
N ARG A 169 -3.35 4.03 9.46
CA ARG A 169 -2.57 4.68 10.53
C ARG A 169 -2.78 6.19 10.53
N ASP A 170 -2.71 6.82 9.36
CA ASP A 170 -2.99 8.25 9.18
C ASP A 170 -4.42 8.61 9.59
N GLY A 171 -5.41 7.80 9.17
CA GLY A 171 -6.81 7.98 9.54
C GLY A 171 -7.02 7.96 11.06
N LEU A 172 -6.51 6.91 11.72
CA LEU A 172 -6.61 6.78 13.18
C LEU A 172 -5.87 7.90 13.93
N ALA A 173 -4.72 8.35 13.40
CA ALA A 173 -3.99 9.48 13.99
C ALA A 173 -4.78 10.79 13.88
N ALA A 174 -5.45 11.02 12.73
CA ALA A 174 -6.31 12.19 12.55
C ALA A 174 -7.54 12.14 13.49
N GLU A 175 -8.20 11.00 13.58
CA GLU A 175 -9.35 10.82 14.50
C GLU A 175 -8.95 11.05 15.97
N ARG A 176 -7.84 10.44 16.41
CA ARG A 176 -7.32 10.62 17.75
C ARG A 176 -6.95 12.06 18.04
N TRP A 177 -6.29 12.73 17.08
CA TRP A 177 -5.99 14.16 17.23
C TRP A 177 -7.26 14.98 17.45
N ASN A 178 -8.25 14.80 16.58
CA ASN A 178 -9.51 15.56 16.64
C ASN A 178 -10.26 15.32 17.94
N LEU A 179 -10.20 14.09 18.47
CA LEU A 179 -10.80 13.76 19.76
C LEU A 179 -10.11 14.49 20.92
N LEU A 180 -8.78 14.58 20.90
CA LEU A 180 -7.99 15.18 21.98
C LEU A 180 -7.87 16.70 21.90
N HIS A 181 -8.17 17.28 20.74
CA HIS A 181 -8.05 18.71 20.46
C HIS A 181 -9.35 19.26 19.84
N PRO A 182 -10.47 19.24 20.60
CA PRO A 182 -11.79 19.59 20.05
C PRO A 182 -11.94 21.06 19.67
N GLU A 183 -11.08 21.94 20.20
CA GLU A 183 -11.08 23.37 19.90
C GLU A 183 -10.14 23.75 18.76
N ASP A 184 -9.26 22.82 18.34
CA ASP A 184 -8.35 23.05 17.25
C ASP A 184 -8.99 22.74 15.88
N LYS A 185 -8.37 23.27 14.80
CA LYS A 185 -8.80 22.92 13.45
C LYS A 185 -8.68 21.42 13.23
N PRO A 186 -9.76 20.72 12.84
CA PRO A 186 -9.72 19.28 12.63
C PRO A 186 -8.69 18.87 11.57
N ARG A 187 -7.95 17.80 11.83
CA ARG A 187 -7.12 17.13 10.84
C ARG A 187 -7.97 16.26 9.94
N THR A 188 -7.67 16.32 8.65
CA THR A 188 -8.34 15.49 7.64
C THR A 188 -7.38 14.39 7.19
N PRO A 189 -7.79 13.11 7.22
CA PRO A 189 -6.98 12.00 6.73
C PRO A 189 -6.52 12.19 5.28
N TYR A 190 -5.33 11.68 4.96
CA TYR A 190 -4.77 11.81 3.62
C TYR A 190 -5.68 11.22 2.53
N VAL A 191 -6.27 10.05 2.78
CA VAL A 191 -7.22 9.42 1.83
C VAL A 191 -8.40 10.35 1.51
N THR A 192 -8.95 11.00 2.53
CA THR A 192 -10.04 11.97 2.36
C THR A 192 -9.58 13.19 1.54
N GLN A 193 -8.38 13.71 1.84
CA GLN A 193 -7.83 14.85 1.08
C GLN A 193 -7.59 14.51 -0.39
N ALA A 194 -7.08 13.30 -0.66
CA ALA A 194 -6.79 12.84 -2.01
C ALA A 194 -8.07 12.67 -2.84
N LEU A 195 -9.13 12.11 -2.25
CA LEU A 195 -10.38 11.82 -2.94
C LEU A 195 -11.35 13.03 -3.01
N ALA A 196 -11.24 14.01 -2.10
CA ALA A 196 -12.14 15.17 -2.06
C ALA A 196 -12.10 16.06 -3.31
N LYS A 197 -11.10 15.92 -4.15
CA LYS A 197 -10.91 16.70 -5.37
C LYS A 197 -11.41 15.99 -6.64
N ARG A 198 -12.14 14.88 -6.50
CA ARG A 198 -12.51 14.00 -7.60
C ARG A 198 -14.02 13.85 -7.78
#